data_0ea36b1f557daded6adb3efc33d00381
#
_entry.id   0ea36b1f557daded6adb3efc33d00381
#
_cell.length_a   1.000
_cell.length_b   1.000
_cell.length_c   1.000
_cell.angle_alpha   90.00
_cell.angle_beta   90.00
_cell.angle_gamma   90.00
#
_symmetry.space_group_name_H-M   'P 1'
#
loop_
_entity.id
_entity.type
_entity.pdbx_description
1 polymer ?
#
loop_
_entity_poly.entity_id
_entity_poly.type
_entity_poly.pdbx_seq_one_letter_code
_entity_poly.pdbx_strand_id
1 'polypeptide(L)'
;IGGIAAGMSAAAKFKRLSPNDDVVVYEKGDIVSFGACGLPYYVGGFFDDSNEMIARTPEAFREAGVEIHTKHEVTNVDFSNKKVTVKNLNTNEVLEESYDKLMIASGARAIIPPIKNIDLENVVTLKSMDDGNKLRELMSKEENKKIAIIGAGFIGLEAAEAAKHRGKEVTVIQLQDRVLQEVFDKDITDLLEEELRENGVNLLLSETVTELIGDGKVSKVKTNKREIEADIVILATGVKPNTDFLNCDEIKMIRNGAIVVDKYGRTSVEDVYAAGDCATINSLITDR
;
A
#
# COMPACT_ATOMS: atom_id res chain seq x y z
N ILE A 1 9.91 -7.46 11.22
CA ILE A 1 9.96 -7.41 9.74
C ILE A 1 9.02 -6.30 9.26
N GLY A 2 9.55 -5.31 8.52
CA GLY A 2 8.83 -4.15 8.02
C GLY A 2 8.97 -2.92 8.92
N GLY A 3 9.40 -1.80 8.31
CA GLY A 3 9.80 -0.56 8.98
C GLY A 3 8.84 0.61 8.80
N ILE A 4 7.58 0.38 8.39
CA ILE A 4 6.64 1.49 8.19
C ILE A 4 5.81 1.73 9.48
N ALA A 5 4.51 1.72 9.41
CA ALA A 5 3.67 2.15 10.55
C ALA A 5 3.65 1.14 11.71
N ALA A 6 3.19 -0.09 11.46
CA ALA A 6 2.99 -1.09 12.50
C ALA A 6 4.31 -1.56 13.11
N GLY A 7 5.32 -1.89 12.27
CA GLY A 7 6.62 -2.38 12.74
C GLY A 7 7.37 -1.35 13.57
N MET A 8 7.46 -0.10 13.10
CA MET A 8 8.16 0.96 13.86
C MET A 8 7.41 1.38 15.12
N SER A 9 6.09 1.36 15.11
CA SER A 9 5.28 1.60 16.32
C SER A 9 5.53 0.51 17.36
N ALA A 10 5.55 -0.76 16.95
CA ALA A 10 5.85 -1.88 17.83
C ALA A 10 7.29 -1.81 18.37
N ALA A 11 8.29 -1.60 17.50
CA ALA A 11 9.70 -1.51 17.88
C ALA A 11 9.94 -0.37 18.90
N ALA A 12 9.43 0.83 18.60
CA ALA A 12 9.55 1.97 19.50
C ALA A 12 8.84 1.75 20.84
N LYS A 13 7.67 1.12 20.84
CA LYS A 13 6.94 0.82 22.08
C LYS A 13 7.66 -0.24 22.89
N PHE A 14 8.12 -1.30 22.25
CA PHE A 14 8.84 -2.38 22.92
C PHE A 14 10.13 -1.84 23.57
N LYS A 15 10.95 -1.08 22.83
CA LYS A 15 12.21 -0.51 23.36
C LYS A 15 11.99 0.41 24.56
N ARG A 16 10.87 1.16 24.60
CA ARG A 16 10.51 1.98 25.79
C ARG A 16 10.13 1.14 27.01
N LEU A 17 9.54 -0.03 26.80
CA LEU A 17 9.12 -0.92 27.91
C LEU A 17 10.23 -1.86 28.37
N SER A 18 11.12 -2.23 27.46
CA SER A 18 12.24 -3.16 27.68
C SER A 18 13.54 -2.54 27.15
N PRO A 19 14.09 -1.53 27.82
CA PRO A 19 15.23 -0.75 27.30
C PRO A 19 16.53 -1.55 27.19
N ASN A 20 16.64 -2.68 27.89
CA ASN A 20 17.82 -3.54 27.87
C ASN A 20 17.74 -4.65 26.81
N ASP A 21 16.57 -4.88 26.21
CA ASP A 21 16.41 -5.92 25.20
C ASP A 21 16.79 -5.38 23.82
N ASP A 22 17.34 -6.24 22.96
CA ASP A 22 17.69 -5.88 21.59
C ASP A 22 16.46 -5.86 20.71
N VAL A 23 16.38 -4.84 19.84
CA VAL A 23 15.32 -4.68 18.85
C VAL A 23 15.95 -4.41 17.50
N VAL A 24 15.76 -5.32 16.55
CA VAL A 24 16.27 -5.20 15.20
C VAL A 24 15.10 -5.11 14.23
N VAL A 25 15.16 -4.16 13.29
CA VAL A 25 14.15 -3.96 12.24
C VAL A 25 14.79 -4.11 10.86
N TYR A 26 14.25 -5.00 10.06
CA TYR A 26 14.59 -5.15 8.64
C TYR A 26 13.50 -4.51 7.78
N GLU A 27 13.89 -3.51 7.00
CA GLU A 27 13.03 -2.81 6.04
C GLU A 27 13.59 -2.95 4.63
N LYS A 28 12.73 -3.39 3.71
CA LYS A 28 13.10 -3.56 2.29
C LYS A 28 13.35 -2.23 1.58
N GLY A 29 12.61 -1.19 1.92
CA GLY A 29 12.74 0.16 1.37
C GLY A 29 13.87 0.96 2.01
N ASP A 30 14.01 2.22 1.59
CA ASP A 30 14.95 3.19 2.16
C ASP A 30 14.36 3.95 3.36
N ILE A 31 13.04 4.02 3.43
CA ILE A 31 12.29 4.90 4.33
C ILE A 31 11.62 4.08 5.41
N VAL A 32 11.67 4.57 6.63
CA VAL A 32 10.91 4.02 7.76
C VAL A 32 9.91 5.04 8.30
N SER A 33 8.92 4.57 9.06
CA SER A 33 7.95 5.44 9.76
C SER A 33 7.23 6.43 8.84
N PHE A 34 6.87 5.97 7.65
CA PHE A 34 6.23 6.75 6.60
C PHE A 34 4.69 6.69 6.72
N GLY A 35 4.05 7.84 6.63
CA GLY A 35 2.59 8.00 6.65
C GLY A 35 1.99 7.94 5.24
N ALA A 36 1.72 6.73 4.73
CA ALA A 36 1.21 6.53 3.36
C ALA A 36 -0.13 7.24 3.08
N CYS A 37 -0.95 7.51 4.11
CA CYS A 37 -2.19 8.28 3.98
C CYS A 37 -1.95 9.75 3.57
N GLY A 38 -0.72 10.26 3.68
CA GLY A 38 -0.33 11.58 3.17
C GLY A 38 -0.12 11.64 1.66
N LEU A 39 0.03 10.48 0.98
CA LEU A 39 0.33 10.42 -0.45
C LEU A 39 -0.66 11.20 -1.34
N PRO A 40 -1.98 11.06 -1.19
CA PRO A 40 -2.93 11.81 -2.00
C PRO A 40 -2.76 13.34 -1.84
N TYR A 41 -2.54 13.82 -0.62
CA TYR A 41 -2.30 15.23 -0.34
C TYR A 41 -1.00 15.72 -0.97
N TYR A 42 0.08 14.94 -0.83
CA TYR A 42 1.36 15.24 -1.48
C TYR A 42 1.23 15.29 -3.01
N VAL A 43 0.59 14.31 -3.61
CA VAL A 43 0.34 14.23 -5.06
C VAL A 43 -0.56 15.38 -5.51
N GLY A 44 -1.57 15.72 -4.73
CA GLY A 44 -2.47 16.86 -4.95
C GLY A 44 -1.77 18.24 -4.85
N GLY A 45 -0.58 18.31 -4.22
CA GLY A 45 0.18 19.54 -4.06
C GLY A 45 -0.26 20.37 -2.87
N PHE A 46 -0.84 19.77 -1.85
CA PHE A 46 -1.19 20.45 -0.60
C PHE A 46 0.05 20.77 0.24
N PHE A 47 1.16 20.04 0.01
CA PHE A 47 2.50 20.32 0.50
C PHE A 47 3.54 19.83 -0.52
N ASP A 48 4.79 20.32 -0.43
CA ASP A 48 5.80 20.11 -1.47
C ASP A 48 6.89 19.13 -1.09
N ASP A 49 7.23 19.01 0.18
CA ASP A 49 8.30 18.13 0.65
C ASP A 49 7.73 16.76 1.07
N SER A 50 8.07 15.72 0.32
CA SER A 50 7.68 14.34 0.66
C SER A 50 8.20 13.87 2.02
N ASN A 51 9.27 14.50 2.55
CA ASN A 51 9.80 14.17 3.87
C ASN A 51 8.83 14.54 5.01
N GLU A 52 7.88 15.44 4.78
CA GLU A 52 6.84 15.77 5.77
C GLU A 52 5.96 14.55 6.12
N MET A 53 5.93 13.53 5.25
CA MET A 53 5.24 12.27 5.52
C MET A 53 6.06 11.30 6.39
N ILE A 54 7.33 11.60 6.68
CA ILE A 54 8.20 10.76 7.51
C ILE A 54 8.08 11.21 8.96
N ALA A 55 7.40 10.43 9.78
CA ALA A 55 7.19 10.78 11.19
C ALA A 55 8.48 10.74 12.02
N ARG A 56 9.44 9.88 11.65
CA ARG A 56 10.72 9.73 12.33
C ARG A 56 11.75 9.06 11.41
N THR A 57 12.98 9.58 11.43
CA THR A 57 14.08 9.04 10.61
C THR A 57 14.70 7.77 11.19
N PRO A 58 15.42 6.97 10.38
CA PRO A 58 16.16 5.81 10.88
C PRO A 58 17.16 6.18 11.99
N GLU A 59 17.83 7.34 11.88
CA GLU A 59 18.80 7.84 12.86
C GLU A 59 18.16 8.08 14.20
N ALA A 60 17.00 8.74 14.23
CA ALA A 60 16.27 9.01 15.48
C ALA A 60 15.75 7.72 16.16
N PHE A 61 15.52 6.65 15.42
CA PHE A 61 15.22 5.34 16.00
C PHE A 61 16.48 4.65 16.55
N ARG A 62 17.61 4.75 15.84
CA ARG A 62 18.90 4.20 16.31
C ARG A 62 19.35 4.89 17.60
N GLU A 63 19.21 6.21 17.70
CA GLU A 63 19.44 6.97 18.94
C GLU A 63 18.54 6.52 20.09
N ALA A 64 17.33 6.06 19.78
CA ALA A 64 16.42 5.48 20.75
C ALA A 64 16.70 3.98 21.06
N GLY A 65 17.80 3.42 20.51
CA GLY A 65 18.25 2.06 20.76
C GLY A 65 17.56 0.98 19.93
N VAL A 66 16.95 1.35 18.80
CA VAL A 66 16.40 0.38 17.83
C VAL A 66 17.38 0.23 16.69
N GLU A 67 17.89 -0.96 16.46
CA GLU A 67 18.73 -1.26 15.30
C GLU A 67 17.88 -1.36 14.04
N ILE A 68 18.23 -0.61 12.99
CA ILE A 68 17.46 -0.55 11.74
C ILE A 68 18.36 -0.83 10.55
N HIS A 69 17.94 -1.78 9.74
CA HIS A 69 18.55 -2.12 8.46
C HIS A 69 17.56 -1.82 7.33
N THR A 70 17.74 -0.70 6.65
CA THR A 70 17.04 -0.38 5.39
C THR A 70 17.71 -1.10 4.22
N LYS A 71 17.01 -1.28 3.10
CA LYS A 71 17.46 -2.12 1.96
C LYS A 71 17.79 -3.55 2.35
N HIS A 72 17.09 -4.08 3.36
CA HIS A 72 17.23 -5.45 3.80
C HIS A 72 15.87 -6.16 3.72
N GLU A 73 15.77 -7.12 2.82
CA GLU A 73 14.55 -7.90 2.59
C GLU A 73 14.61 -9.22 3.34
N VAL A 74 13.64 -9.47 4.21
CA VAL A 74 13.44 -10.81 4.77
C VAL A 74 12.77 -11.67 3.71
N THR A 75 13.45 -12.73 3.29
CA THR A 75 13.04 -13.62 2.20
C THR A 75 12.46 -14.95 2.67
N ASN A 76 12.71 -15.32 3.93
CA ASN A 76 12.18 -16.54 4.53
C ASN A 76 12.13 -16.42 6.06
N VAL A 77 11.24 -17.18 6.68
CA VAL A 77 11.16 -17.38 8.13
C VAL A 77 11.11 -18.87 8.42
N ASP A 78 12.10 -19.37 9.16
CA ASP A 78 12.12 -20.71 9.75
C ASP A 78 11.58 -20.62 11.19
N PHE A 79 10.31 -20.91 11.35
CA PHE A 79 9.64 -20.82 12.65
C PHE A 79 10.15 -21.88 13.63
N SER A 80 10.55 -23.06 13.14
CA SER A 80 11.00 -24.17 13.97
C SER A 80 12.34 -23.89 14.64
N ASN A 81 13.27 -23.24 13.92
CA ASN A 81 14.58 -22.87 14.41
C ASN A 81 14.65 -21.40 14.89
N LYS A 82 13.56 -20.68 14.86
CA LYS A 82 13.47 -19.24 15.18
C LYS A 82 14.51 -18.40 14.44
N LYS A 83 14.56 -18.53 13.11
CA LYS A 83 15.49 -17.80 12.25
C LYS A 83 14.76 -17.07 11.13
N VAL A 84 15.32 -15.94 10.72
CA VAL A 84 14.95 -15.23 9.50
C VAL A 84 16.10 -15.21 8.52
N THR A 85 15.81 -15.38 7.23
CA THR A 85 16.79 -15.19 6.16
C THR A 85 16.62 -13.78 5.61
N VAL A 86 17.70 -13.01 5.64
CA VAL A 86 17.71 -11.59 5.25
C VAL A 86 18.66 -11.38 4.09
N LYS A 87 18.19 -10.72 3.04
CA LYS A 87 18.99 -10.33 1.89
C LYS A 87 19.26 -8.82 1.93
N ASN A 88 20.54 -8.45 1.93
CA ASN A 88 20.95 -7.06 1.69
C ASN A 88 20.79 -6.73 0.20
N LEU A 89 19.91 -5.79 -0.13
CA LEU A 89 19.59 -5.45 -1.53
C LEU A 89 20.67 -4.61 -2.22
N ASN A 90 21.62 -4.02 -1.46
CA ASN A 90 22.74 -3.27 -2.02
C ASN A 90 23.90 -4.21 -2.43
N THR A 91 24.20 -5.22 -1.60
CA THR A 91 25.36 -6.12 -1.79
C THR A 91 24.96 -7.49 -2.34
N ASN A 92 23.67 -7.85 -2.28
CA ASN A 92 23.12 -9.19 -2.51
C ASN A 92 23.60 -10.26 -1.52
N GLU A 93 24.26 -9.89 -0.45
CA GLU A 93 24.62 -10.80 0.62
C GLU A 93 23.36 -11.31 1.33
N VAL A 94 23.41 -12.59 1.73
CA VAL A 94 22.35 -13.25 2.47
C VAL A 94 22.89 -13.65 3.82
N LEU A 95 22.16 -13.33 4.88
CA LEU A 95 22.50 -13.69 6.26
C LEU A 95 21.30 -14.36 6.93
N GLU A 96 21.57 -15.14 7.95
CA GLU A 96 20.56 -15.69 8.85
C GLU A 96 20.67 -15.03 10.23
N GLU A 97 19.53 -14.60 10.77
CA GLU A 97 19.41 -14.02 12.10
C GLU A 97 18.45 -14.82 12.95
N SER A 98 18.80 -15.04 14.21
CA SER A 98 17.90 -15.68 15.18
C SER A 98 17.06 -14.66 15.92
N TYR A 99 15.90 -15.07 16.41
CA TYR A 99 15.01 -14.24 17.22
C TYR A 99 14.45 -15.02 18.42
N ASP A 100 14.18 -14.32 19.51
CA ASP A 100 13.36 -14.82 20.62
C ASP A 100 11.89 -14.59 20.33
N LYS A 101 11.54 -13.39 19.84
CA LYS A 101 10.19 -12.99 19.43
C LYS A 101 10.23 -12.28 18.09
N LEU A 102 9.27 -12.61 17.23
CA LEU A 102 9.17 -12.06 15.87
C LEU A 102 7.89 -11.24 15.71
N MET A 103 8.04 -10.03 15.15
CA MET A 103 6.93 -9.20 14.68
C MET A 103 6.93 -9.13 13.16
N ILE A 104 5.86 -9.60 12.53
CA ILE A 104 5.64 -9.50 11.09
C ILE A 104 4.73 -8.29 10.83
N ALA A 105 5.30 -7.27 10.19
CA ALA A 105 4.63 -6.02 9.85
C ALA A 105 4.95 -5.62 8.39
N SER A 106 5.01 -6.62 7.50
CA SER A 106 5.44 -6.50 6.11
C SER A 106 4.46 -5.72 5.22
N GLY A 107 3.30 -5.34 5.75
CA GLY A 107 2.32 -4.52 5.05
C GLY A 107 1.69 -5.22 3.83
N ALA A 108 1.33 -4.44 2.84
CA ALA A 108 0.70 -4.92 1.61
C ALA A 108 1.25 -4.18 0.39
N ARG A 109 1.07 -4.76 -0.80
CA ARG A 109 1.37 -4.17 -2.10
C ARG A 109 0.10 -3.93 -2.90
N ALA A 110 0.14 -3.02 -3.85
CA ALA A 110 -0.96 -2.81 -4.79
C ALA A 110 -1.20 -4.09 -5.63
N ILE A 111 -2.46 -4.40 -5.87
CA ILE A 111 -2.84 -5.45 -6.82
C ILE A 111 -2.69 -4.89 -8.23
N ILE A 112 -1.94 -5.61 -9.07
CA ILE A 112 -1.85 -5.35 -10.50
C ILE A 112 -2.82 -6.30 -11.20
N PRO A 113 -3.94 -5.81 -11.73
CA PRO A 113 -4.92 -6.67 -12.38
C PRO A 113 -4.39 -7.17 -13.73
N PRO A 114 -4.87 -8.31 -14.25
CA PRO A 114 -4.42 -8.88 -15.51
C PRO A 114 -5.05 -8.15 -16.73
N ILE A 115 -4.76 -6.87 -16.83
CA ILE A 115 -5.19 -6.01 -17.94
C ILE A 115 -4.12 -6.07 -19.04
N LYS A 116 -4.54 -6.20 -20.29
CA LYS A 116 -3.61 -6.22 -21.41
C LYS A 116 -2.86 -4.89 -21.52
N ASN A 117 -1.55 -4.95 -21.76
CA ASN A 117 -0.62 -3.81 -21.83
C ASN A 117 -0.52 -2.98 -20.53
N ILE A 118 -0.66 -3.61 -19.38
CA ILE A 118 -0.61 -2.95 -18.06
C ILE A 118 0.74 -2.28 -17.77
N ASP A 119 1.80 -2.70 -18.48
CA ASP A 119 3.18 -2.23 -18.30
C ASP A 119 3.53 -0.99 -19.14
N LEU A 120 2.56 -0.38 -19.84
CA LEU A 120 2.79 0.87 -20.57
C LEU A 120 3.26 1.98 -19.61
N GLU A 121 4.10 2.90 -20.13
CA GLU A 121 4.50 4.09 -19.37
C GLU A 121 3.28 4.92 -18.96
N ASN A 122 3.40 5.67 -17.88
CA ASN A 122 2.34 6.47 -17.23
C ASN A 122 1.21 5.62 -16.61
N VAL A 123 1.41 4.32 -16.45
CA VAL A 123 0.58 3.47 -15.59
C VAL A 123 1.25 3.37 -14.23
N VAL A 124 0.55 3.72 -13.15
CA VAL A 124 1.12 3.85 -11.81
C VAL A 124 0.20 3.31 -10.75
N THR A 125 0.77 2.92 -9.62
CA THR A 125 0.06 2.68 -8.35
C THR A 125 0.22 3.87 -7.42
N LEU A 126 -0.41 3.84 -6.25
CA LEU A 126 -0.24 4.87 -5.21
C LEU A 126 -0.18 4.17 -3.84
N LYS A 127 0.99 3.61 -3.50
CA LYS A 127 1.20 2.87 -2.26
C LYS A 127 2.51 3.23 -1.55
N SER A 128 3.55 3.57 -2.30
CA SER A 128 4.88 3.93 -1.81
C SER A 128 5.21 5.39 -2.05
N MET A 129 6.27 5.88 -1.40
CA MET A 129 6.82 7.22 -1.66
C MET A 129 7.24 7.38 -3.13
N ASP A 130 7.85 6.34 -3.70
CA ASP A 130 8.27 6.34 -5.11
C ASP A 130 7.05 6.47 -6.04
N ASP A 131 5.95 5.77 -5.73
CA ASP A 131 4.69 5.92 -6.48
C ASP A 131 4.20 7.37 -6.41
N GLY A 132 4.20 7.96 -5.21
CA GLY A 132 3.79 9.34 -5.00
C GLY A 132 4.65 10.35 -5.78
N ASN A 133 5.97 10.19 -5.71
CA ASN A 133 6.91 11.03 -6.44
C ASN A 133 6.69 10.92 -7.96
N LYS A 134 6.57 9.68 -8.47
CA LYS A 134 6.32 9.43 -9.91
C LYS A 134 4.99 10.03 -10.36
N LEU A 135 3.91 9.81 -9.60
CA LEU A 135 2.59 10.33 -9.96
C LEU A 135 2.58 11.86 -9.91
N ARG A 136 3.19 12.47 -8.90
CA ARG A 136 3.33 13.92 -8.79
C ARG A 136 4.10 14.52 -9.98
N GLU A 137 5.21 13.90 -10.36
CA GLU A 137 5.98 14.30 -11.55
C GLU A 137 5.11 14.22 -12.83
N LEU A 138 4.41 13.10 -13.03
CA LEU A 138 3.53 12.91 -14.19
C LEU A 138 2.41 13.96 -14.23
N MET A 139 1.79 14.26 -13.09
CA MET A 139 0.72 15.27 -13.01
C MET A 139 1.24 16.70 -13.21
N SER A 140 2.53 16.98 -13.00
CA SER A 140 3.11 18.31 -13.22
C SER A 140 3.32 18.65 -14.70
N LYS A 141 3.33 17.63 -15.58
CA LYS A 141 3.50 17.81 -17.03
C LYS A 141 2.22 18.38 -17.65
N GLU A 142 2.37 19.45 -18.43
CA GLU A 142 1.22 20.14 -19.08
C GLU A 142 0.48 19.27 -20.09
N GLU A 143 1.18 18.35 -20.76
CA GLU A 143 0.59 17.42 -21.71
C GLU A 143 -0.30 16.38 -21.04
N ASN A 144 -0.08 16.04 -19.77
CA ASN A 144 -0.84 15.03 -19.04
C ASN A 144 -2.08 15.66 -18.41
N LYS A 145 -3.17 15.74 -19.14
CA LYS A 145 -4.43 16.38 -18.74
C LYS A 145 -5.48 15.41 -18.24
N LYS A 146 -5.53 14.22 -18.86
CA LYS A 146 -6.58 13.22 -18.65
C LYS A 146 -6.08 12.06 -17.79
N ILE A 147 -6.74 11.84 -16.69
CA ILE A 147 -6.37 10.79 -15.74
C ILE A 147 -7.52 9.79 -15.64
N ALA A 148 -7.22 8.53 -15.90
CA ALA A 148 -8.11 7.41 -15.64
C ALA A 148 -7.68 6.70 -14.35
N ILE A 149 -8.63 6.48 -13.44
CA ILE A 149 -8.41 5.77 -12.17
C ILE A 149 -9.22 4.49 -12.20
N ILE A 150 -8.55 3.35 -12.03
CA ILE A 150 -9.18 2.03 -12.04
C ILE A 150 -9.40 1.59 -10.61
N GLY A 151 -10.66 1.60 -10.17
CA GLY A 151 -11.10 1.30 -8.82
C GLY A 151 -11.57 2.53 -8.04
N ALA A 152 -12.76 2.44 -7.42
CA ALA A 152 -13.40 3.49 -6.63
C ALA A 152 -13.46 3.12 -5.14
N GLY A 153 -12.37 2.54 -4.63
CA GLY A 153 -12.07 2.42 -3.19
C GLY A 153 -11.47 3.73 -2.65
N PHE A 154 -11.12 3.76 -1.36
CA PHE A 154 -10.55 4.96 -0.70
C PHE A 154 -9.37 5.56 -1.49
N ILE A 155 -8.36 4.76 -1.83
CA ILE A 155 -7.17 5.25 -2.56
C ILE A 155 -7.55 5.86 -3.91
N GLY A 156 -8.49 5.22 -4.65
CA GLY A 156 -8.92 5.71 -5.95
C GLY A 156 -9.67 7.05 -5.86
N LEU A 157 -10.52 7.21 -4.86
CA LEU A 157 -11.28 8.45 -4.66
C LEU A 157 -10.41 9.60 -4.14
N GLU A 158 -9.50 9.33 -3.21
CA GLU A 158 -8.49 10.31 -2.76
C GLU A 158 -7.55 10.74 -3.91
N ALA A 159 -7.16 9.79 -4.79
CA ALA A 159 -6.39 10.12 -5.98
C ALA A 159 -7.20 10.95 -6.99
N ALA A 160 -8.53 10.72 -7.08
CA ALA A 160 -9.41 11.53 -7.92
C ALA A 160 -9.50 12.97 -7.40
N GLU A 161 -9.69 13.17 -6.10
CA GLU A 161 -9.67 14.48 -5.47
C GLU A 161 -8.33 15.19 -5.70
N ALA A 162 -7.20 14.53 -5.45
CA ALA A 162 -5.87 15.05 -5.69
C ALA A 162 -5.67 15.50 -7.14
N ALA A 163 -6.12 14.70 -8.11
CA ALA A 163 -6.04 15.02 -9.53
C ALA A 163 -6.95 16.20 -9.91
N LYS A 164 -8.16 16.26 -9.37
CA LYS A 164 -9.07 17.41 -9.55
C LYS A 164 -8.49 18.69 -8.98
N HIS A 165 -7.89 18.64 -7.78
CA HIS A 165 -7.21 19.79 -7.17
C HIS A 165 -6.07 20.34 -8.07
N ARG A 166 -5.42 19.46 -8.84
CA ARG A 166 -4.43 19.82 -9.86
C ARG A 166 -5.03 20.26 -11.21
N GLY A 167 -6.34 20.42 -11.29
CA GLY A 167 -7.04 20.86 -12.51
C GLY A 167 -7.08 19.81 -13.62
N LYS A 168 -6.92 18.53 -13.30
CA LYS A 168 -6.96 17.45 -14.30
C LYS A 168 -8.39 17.03 -14.62
N GLU A 169 -8.59 16.49 -15.83
CA GLU A 169 -9.80 15.78 -16.22
C GLU A 169 -9.73 14.35 -15.67
N VAL A 170 -10.69 13.99 -14.82
CA VAL A 170 -10.64 12.73 -14.09
C VAL A 170 -11.79 11.82 -14.48
N THR A 171 -11.47 10.59 -14.85
CA THR A 171 -12.43 9.49 -15.04
C THR A 171 -12.11 8.38 -14.04
N VAL A 172 -13.07 8.04 -13.19
CA VAL A 172 -13.00 6.88 -12.29
C VAL A 172 -13.79 5.73 -12.89
N ILE A 173 -13.17 4.56 -13.03
CA ILE A 173 -13.76 3.35 -13.61
C ILE A 173 -13.88 2.30 -12.52
N GLN A 174 -15.11 1.86 -12.24
CA GLN A 174 -15.41 0.91 -11.18
C GLN A 174 -16.14 -0.32 -11.73
N LEU A 175 -15.65 -1.50 -11.33
CA LEU A 175 -16.25 -2.79 -11.69
C LEU A 175 -17.67 -2.94 -11.11
N GLN A 176 -17.84 -2.54 -9.84
CA GLN A 176 -19.11 -2.62 -9.13
C GLN A 176 -20.06 -1.48 -9.56
N ASP A 177 -21.30 -1.60 -9.17
CA ASP A 177 -22.37 -0.66 -9.53
C ASP A 177 -22.39 0.62 -8.66
N ARG A 178 -21.52 0.74 -7.67
CA ARG A 178 -21.34 1.94 -6.82
C ARG A 178 -19.94 2.04 -6.23
N VAL A 179 -19.60 3.24 -5.78
CA VAL A 179 -18.33 3.50 -5.08
C VAL A 179 -18.37 2.92 -3.67
N LEU A 180 -17.20 2.53 -3.11
CA LEU A 180 -17.05 2.04 -1.72
C LEU A 180 -18.12 1.03 -1.27
N GLN A 181 -18.65 0.24 -2.19
CA GLN A 181 -19.78 -0.68 -2.00
C GLN A 181 -19.60 -1.66 -0.84
N GLU A 182 -18.36 -2.08 -0.58
CA GLU A 182 -18.06 -3.07 0.46
C GLU A 182 -17.90 -2.44 1.86
N VAL A 183 -17.95 -1.10 1.94
CA VAL A 183 -17.66 -0.34 3.16
C VAL A 183 -18.87 0.40 3.68
N PHE A 184 -19.66 0.98 2.79
CA PHE A 184 -20.79 1.84 3.16
C PHE A 184 -22.11 1.37 2.54
N ASP A 185 -23.21 1.68 3.24
CA ASP A 185 -24.54 1.49 2.75
C ASP A 185 -24.84 2.42 1.56
N LYS A 186 -25.88 2.06 0.79
CA LYS A 186 -26.23 2.74 -0.46
C LYS A 186 -26.50 4.24 -0.26
N ASP A 187 -27.18 4.61 0.80
CA ASP A 187 -27.55 6.01 1.07
C ASP A 187 -26.32 6.91 1.21
N ILE A 188 -25.24 6.38 1.79
CA ILE A 188 -23.97 7.10 1.91
C ILE A 188 -23.21 7.14 0.58
N THR A 189 -23.20 6.02 -0.14
CA THR A 189 -22.48 5.97 -1.43
C THR A 189 -23.16 6.81 -2.50
N ASP A 190 -24.50 6.94 -2.47
CA ASP A 190 -25.22 7.80 -3.39
C ASP A 190 -24.86 9.28 -3.21
N LEU A 191 -24.75 9.75 -1.95
CA LEU A 191 -24.29 11.12 -1.64
C LEU A 191 -22.85 11.36 -2.14
N LEU A 192 -21.95 10.39 -1.94
CA LEU A 192 -20.58 10.51 -2.41
C LEU A 192 -20.48 10.51 -3.94
N GLU A 193 -21.29 9.71 -4.62
CA GLU A 193 -21.35 9.71 -6.08
C GLU A 193 -21.89 11.03 -6.66
N GLU A 194 -22.86 11.64 -5.99
CA GLU A 194 -23.37 12.96 -6.35
C GLU A 194 -22.26 14.01 -6.21
N GLU A 195 -21.56 14.05 -5.06
CA GLU A 195 -20.44 14.94 -4.79
C GLU A 195 -19.32 14.79 -5.84
N LEU A 196 -18.94 13.54 -6.19
CA LEU A 196 -17.95 13.30 -7.23
C LEU A 196 -18.34 13.87 -8.57
N ARG A 197 -19.61 13.70 -8.98
CA ARG A 197 -20.12 14.21 -10.26
C ARG A 197 -20.21 15.74 -10.26
N GLU A 198 -20.67 16.35 -9.17
CA GLU A 198 -20.72 17.82 -8.99
C GLU A 198 -19.35 18.46 -9.08
N ASN A 199 -18.31 17.77 -8.57
CA ASN A 199 -16.91 18.19 -8.70
C ASN A 199 -16.28 17.81 -10.06
N GLY A 200 -17.08 17.38 -11.02
CA GLY A 200 -16.66 17.13 -12.40
C GLY A 200 -15.79 15.88 -12.57
N VAL A 201 -15.99 14.87 -11.72
CA VAL A 201 -15.43 13.54 -11.91
C VAL A 201 -16.36 12.74 -12.84
N ASN A 202 -15.83 12.23 -13.94
CA ASN A 202 -16.55 11.29 -14.80
C ASN A 202 -16.53 9.90 -14.15
N LEU A 203 -17.66 9.47 -13.58
CA LEU A 203 -17.79 8.23 -12.84
C LEU A 203 -18.45 7.15 -13.70
N LEU A 204 -17.69 6.11 -14.05
CA LEU A 204 -18.12 4.97 -14.85
C LEU A 204 -18.25 3.74 -13.96
N LEU A 205 -19.48 3.40 -13.60
CA LEU A 205 -19.83 2.25 -12.76
C LEU A 205 -20.20 1.04 -13.61
N SER A 206 -20.08 -0.15 -13.05
CA SER A 206 -20.34 -1.43 -13.74
C SER A 206 -19.56 -1.54 -15.06
N GLU A 207 -18.31 -1.07 -15.07
CA GLU A 207 -17.41 -1.17 -16.21
C GLU A 207 -16.11 -1.88 -15.83
N THR A 208 -15.69 -2.81 -16.68
CA THR A 208 -14.45 -3.58 -16.52
C THR A 208 -13.42 -3.11 -17.55
N VAL A 209 -12.25 -2.70 -17.07
CA VAL A 209 -11.12 -2.40 -17.94
C VAL A 209 -10.52 -3.70 -18.48
N THR A 210 -10.32 -3.79 -19.78
CA THR A 210 -9.84 -5.00 -20.47
C THR A 210 -8.46 -4.81 -21.11
N GLU A 211 -8.13 -3.59 -21.52
CA GLU A 211 -6.89 -3.28 -22.23
C GLU A 211 -6.49 -1.82 -22.00
N LEU A 212 -5.19 -1.57 -21.91
CA LEU A 212 -4.61 -0.25 -22.07
C LEU A 212 -4.04 -0.12 -23.48
N ILE A 213 -4.25 1.04 -24.12
CA ILE A 213 -3.86 1.30 -25.49
C ILE A 213 -2.83 2.44 -25.49
N GLY A 214 -1.75 2.27 -26.25
CA GLY A 214 -0.71 3.27 -26.41
C GLY A 214 0.48 2.75 -27.19
N ASP A 215 1.37 3.66 -27.59
CA ASP A 215 2.65 3.36 -28.21
C ASP A 215 3.76 3.80 -27.23
N GLY A 216 4.32 2.83 -26.49
CA GLY A 216 5.26 3.05 -25.39
C GLY A 216 4.59 3.58 -24.12
N LYS A 217 3.79 4.65 -24.18
CA LYS A 217 3.01 5.21 -23.07
C LYS A 217 1.50 5.07 -23.30
N VAL A 218 0.74 5.02 -22.21
CA VAL A 218 -0.72 4.93 -22.28
C VAL A 218 -1.32 6.18 -22.93
N SER A 219 -2.32 6.01 -23.77
CA SER A 219 -3.10 7.08 -24.40
C SER A 219 -4.61 6.85 -24.28
N LYS A 220 -5.03 5.59 -24.04
CA LYS A 220 -6.44 5.24 -23.83
C LYS A 220 -6.58 4.05 -22.90
N VAL A 221 -7.73 3.99 -22.25
CA VAL A 221 -8.24 2.84 -21.48
C VAL A 221 -9.44 2.27 -22.24
N LYS A 222 -9.42 0.97 -22.48
CA LYS A 222 -10.54 0.23 -23.08
C LYS A 222 -11.28 -0.54 -22.01
N THR A 223 -12.58 -0.30 -21.91
CA THR A 223 -13.48 -1.07 -21.09
C THR A 223 -14.30 -2.07 -21.93
N ASN A 224 -15.12 -2.86 -21.25
CA ASN A 224 -16.11 -3.72 -21.91
C ASN A 224 -17.23 -2.94 -22.63
N LYS A 225 -17.31 -1.58 -22.48
CA LYS A 225 -18.36 -0.75 -23.07
C LYS A 225 -17.83 0.34 -24.00
N ARG A 226 -16.60 0.85 -23.77
CA ARG A 226 -16.06 2.01 -24.51
C ARG A 226 -14.55 2.15 -24.44
N GLU A 227 -14.00 3.09 -25.21
CA GLU A 227 -12.65 3.61 -25.04
C GLU A 227 -12.68 5.01 -24.44
N ILE A 228 -11.70 5.29 -23.56
CA ILE A 228 -11.56 6.54 -22.80
C ILE A 228 -10.14 7.04 -23.00
N GLU A 229 -9.96 8.29 -23.38
CA GLU A 229 -8.64 8.91 -23.47
C GLU A 229 -8.04 9.08 -22.06
N ALA A 230 -6.76 8.75 -21.91
CA ALA A 230 -6.03 8.89 -20.66
C ALA A 230 -4.53 9.07 -20.89
N ASP A 231 -3.94 10.12 -20.34
CA ASP A 231 -2.51 10.39 -20.36
C ASP A 231 -1.80 9.70 -19.19
N ILE A 232 -2.54 9.45 -18.11
CA ILE A 232 -2.09 8.74 -16.91
C ILE A 232 -3.18 7.74 -16.50
N VAL A 233 -2.75 6.54 -16.09
CA VAL A 233 -3.63 5.54 -15.47
C VAL A 233 -3.17 5.25 -14.05
N ILE A 234 -4.07 5.39 -13.08
CA ILE A 234 -3.81 5.04 -11.67
C ILE A 234 -4.53 3.73 -11.34
N LEU A 235 -3.76 2.74 -10.91
CA LEU A 235 -4.30 1.44 -10.48
C LEU A 235 -4.61 1.49 -8.98
N ALA A 236 -5.89 1.52 -8.65
CA ALA A 236 -6.43 1.53 -7.29
C ALA A 236 -7.36 0.34 -7.02
N THR A 237 -6.97 -0.84 -7.53
CA THR A 237 -7.77 -2.08 -7.54
C THR A 237 -7.65 -2.91 -6.27
N GLY A 238 -7.16 -2.30 -5.18
CA GLY A 238 -6.97 -2.93 -3.89
C GLY A 238 -5.53 -3.34 -3.60
N VAL A 239 -5.34 -4.00 -2.46
CA VAL A 239 -4.02 -4.39 -1.96
C VAL A 239 -3.97 -5.88 -1.61
N LYS A 240 -2.78 -6.48 -1.70
CA LYS A 240 -2.52 -7.86 -1.29
C LYS A 240 -1.44 -7.86 -0.20
N PRO A 241 -1.63 -8.57 0.93
CA PRO A 241 -0.61 -8.74 1.97
C PRO A 241 0.74 -9.20 1.43
N ASN A 242 1.83 -8.65 1.95
CA ASN A 242 3.20 -9.06 1.64
C ASN A 242 3.62 -10.22 2.53
N THR A 243 3.11 -11.40 2.27
CA THR A 243 3.29 -12.62 3.06
C THR A 243 3.79 -13.80 2.24
N ASP A 244 4.13 -13.58 0.97
CA ASP A 244 4.55 -14.66 0.05
C ASP A 244 5.89 -15.32 0.48
N PHE A 245 6.65 -14.68 1.38
CA PHE A 245 7.90 -15.21 1.96
C PHE A 245 7.66 -16.17 3.14
N LEU A 246 6.41 -16.33 3.58
CA LEU A 246 6.04 -17.22 4.69
C LEU A 246 5.51 -18.54 4.14
N ASN A 247 5.83 -19.63 4.83
CA ASN A 247 5.25 -20.93 4.55
C ASN A 247 3.82 -20.99 5.13
N CYS A 248 2.79 -21.07 4.28
CA CYS A 248 1.39 -21.10 4.69
C CYS A 248 0.98 -22.38 5.46
N ASP A 249 1.79 -23.43 5.41
CA ASP A 249 1.54 -24.65 6.18
C ASP A 249 1.96 -24.51 7.65
N GLU A 250 2.83 -23.52 7.95
CA GLU A 250 3.36 -23.30 9.30
C GLU A 250 2.63 -22.19 10.06
N ILE A 251 2.08 -21.20 9.37
CA ILE A 251 1.37 -20.08 9.97
C ILE A 251 -0.02 -19.89 9.35
N LYS A 252 -1.04 -19.73 10.19
CA LYS A 252 -2.43 -19.61 9.73
C LYS A 252 -2.67 -18.29 8.99
N MET A 253 -3.15 -18.36 7.76
CA MET A 253 -3.54 -17.23 6.93
C MET A 253 -4.95 -17.40 6.38
N ILE A 254 -5.62 -16.29 6.04
CA ILE A 254 -6.87 -16.33 5.27
C ILE A 254 -6.57 -16.36 3.76
N ARG A 255 -7.60 -16.54 2.94
CA ARG A 255 -7.48 -16.77 1.48
C ARG A 255 -6.66 -15.72 0.73
N ASN A 256 -6.70 -14.45 1.16
CA ASN A 256 -5.94 -13.37 0.50
C ASN A 256 -4.47 -13.29 0.96
N GLY A 257 -4.04 -14.16 1.89
CA GLY A 257 -2.70 -14.20 2.46
C GLY A 257 -2.52 -13.39 3.74
N ALA A 258 -3.56 -12.75 4.29
CA ALA A 258 -3.42 -12.04 5.57
C ALA A 258 -3.25 -13.04 6.73
N ILE A 259 -2.29 -12.77 7.60
CA ILE A 259 -1.96 -13.59 8.78
C ILE A 259 -3.08 -13.47 9.80
N VAL A 260 -3.60 -14.61 10.25
CA VAL A 260 -4.64 -14.63 11.29
C VAL A 260 -4.02 -14.33 12.65
N VAL A 261 -4.54 -13.32 13.33
CA VAL A 261 -4.10 -12.93 14.66
C VAL A 261 -5.27 -12.84 15.65
N ASP A 262 -4.95 -12.99 16.93
CA ASP A 262 -5.88 -12.69 18.01
C ASP A 262 -5.91 -11.18 18.35
N LYS A 263 -6.72 -10.78 19.32
CA LYS A 263 -6.83 -9.38 19.79
C LYS A 263 -5.54 -8.78 20.36
N TYR A 264 -4.51 -9.60 20.58
CA TYR A 264 -3.18 -9.18 21.04
C TYR A 264 -2.14 -9.20 19.92
N GLY A 265 -2.54 -9.46 18.68
CA GLY A 265 -1.64 -9.60 17.54
C GLY A 265 -0.85 -10.92 17.50
N ARG A 266 -1.22 -11.93 18.32
CA ARG A 266 -0.55 -13.23 18.33
C ARG A 266 -1.02 -14.05 17.14
N THR A 267 -0.07 -14.69 16.46
CA THR A 267 -0.36 -15.61 15.36
C THR A 267 -0.63 -17.03 15.87
N SER A 268 -0.78 -18.00 14.98
CA SER A 268 -0.84 -19.42 15.32
C SER A 268 0.50 -20.02 15.74
N VAL A 269 1.60 -19.27 15.59
CA VAL A 269 2.96 -19.70 15.96
C VAL A 269 3.38 -19.02 17.24
N GLU A 270 3.94 -19.78 18.18
CA GLU A 270 4.41 -19.25 19.46
C GLU A 270 5.53 -18.20 19.25
N ASP A 271 5.51 -17.13 20.04
CA ASP A 271 6.45 -16.00 19.97
C ASP A 271 6.43 -15.21 18.63
N VAL A 272 5.43 -15.46 17.75
CA VAL A 272 5.26 -14.75 16.49
C VAL A 272 3.99 -13.90 16.52
N TYR A 273 4.15 -12.62 16.21
CA TYR A 273 3.11 -11.60 16.19
C TYR A 273 2.99 -11.01 14.79
N ALA A 274 1.82 -10.49 14.44
CA ALA A 274 1.66 -9.74 13.21
C ALA A 274 0.70 -8.56 13.40
N ALA A 275 0.93 -7.46 12.65
CA ALA A 275 0.05 -6.30 12.61
C ALA A 275 0.23 -5.47 11.33
N GLY A 276 -0.71 -4.56 11.07
CA GLY A 276 -0.77 -3.75 9.86
C GLY A 276 -1.42 -4.52 8.72
N ASP A 277 -1.22 -4.04 7.48
CA ASP A 277 -1.91 -4.55 6.28
C ASP A 277 -1.60 -6.02 5.94
N CYS A 278 -0.62 -6.65 6.59
CA CYS A 278 -0.31 -8.06 6.40
C CYS A 278 -1.10 -9.00 7.32
N ALA A 279 -1.86 -8.47 8.28
CA ALA A 279 -2.58 -9.24 9.29
C ALA A 279 -4.08 -8.97 9.27
N THR A 280 -4.87 -9.91 9.82
CA THR A 280 -6.29 -9.68 10.10
C THR A 280 -6.45 -8.78 11.33
N ILE A 281 -7.64 -8.18 11.47
CA ILE A 281 -8.05 -7.53 12.71
C ILE A 281 -9.33 -8.20 13.20
N ASN A 282 -9.47 -8.32 14.51
CA ASN A 282 -10.72 -8.77 15.11
C ASN A 282 -11.66 -7.57 15.23
N SER A 283 -12.85 -7.67 14.63
CA SER A 283 -13.89 -6.66 14.82
C SER A 283 -14.39 -6.71 16.27
N LEU A 284 -14.28 -5.59 16.97
CA LEU A 284 -14.82 -5.46 18.33
C LEU A 284 -16.36 -5.44 18.37
N ILE A 285 -17.00 -5.24 17.21
CA ILE A 285 -18.46 -5.15 17.09
C ILE A 285 -19.05 -6.52 16.78
N THR A 286 -18.40 -7.29 15.91
CA THR A 286 -18.94 -8.56 15.40
C THR A 286 -18.28 -9.79 15.99
N ASP A 287 -17.24 -9.62 16.80
CA ASP A 287 -16.40 -10.68 17.41
C ASP A 287 -15.85 -11.69 16.35
N ARG A 288 -15.59 -11.21 15.12
CA ARG A 288 -15.10 -12.00 13.97
C ARG A 288 -13.81 -11.43 13.40
#